data_b3c527a50485bba001fa50810d87d0fa
#
_entry.id   b3c527a50485bba001fa50810d87d0fa
#
_cell.length_a   1.000
_cell.length_b   1.000
_cell.length_c   1.000
_cell.angle_alpha   90.00
_cell.angle_beta   90.00
_cell.angle_gamma   90.00
#
_symmetry.space_group_name_H-M   'P 1'
#
loop_
_entity.id
_entity.type
_entity.pdbx_description
1 polymer ?
#
loop_
_entity_poly.entity_id
_entity_poly.type
_entity_poly.pdbx_seq_one_letter_code
_entity_poly.pdbx_strand_id
1 'polypeptide(L)'
;MRKIRDWFIGEYLEKTNNVFEKAKIELLFNFTSFYLLNLLLFCGNLLANHYHYHAAIITFAILMLIGILIAFKRQQPFHFIACLLFLQQIVTGIISYLIQESQMDYVGEFWIAVNILMTFFTLGNRYGFFMAGVWFFQLIHCLLNDLSDGKYVLIHIPKNEILPPAPFFVLVPFVLCIYIVYQFVKTRTIAEHDIQAQKEVIEDKNHEILSSIRYAKRIQNSLLPTEKYLEKVMKQRP
;
A
#
# COMPACT_ATOMS: atom_id res chain seq x y z
N MET A 1 8.15 19.56 6.99
CA MET A 1 7.77 18.30 6.29
C MET A 1 7.13 18.56 4.92
N ARG A 2 6.15 19.48 4.76
CA ARG A 2 5.45 19.72 3.47
C ARG A 2 6.42 20.06 2.33
N LYS A 3 7.34 21.00 2.52
CA LYS A 3 8.35 21.39 1.49
C LYS A 3 9.24 20.21 1.04
N ILE A 4 9.64 19.34 1.96
CA ILE A 4 10.46 18.15 1.64
C ILE A 4 9.65 17.17 0.83
N ARG A 5 8.42 16.88 1.23
CA ARG A 5 7.50 16.02 0.50
C ARG A 5 7.29 16.54 -0.93
N ASP A 6 6.93 17.80 -1.07
CA ASP A 6 6.66 18.42 -2.37
C ASP A 6 7.91 18.41 -3.28
N TRP A 7 9.12 18.51 -2.72
CA TRP A 7 10.35 18.37 -3.47
C TRP A 7 10.59 16.95 -4.01
N PHE A 8 10.20 15.89 -3.25
CA PHE A 8 10.38 14.48 -3.66
C PHE A 8 9.26 13.98 -4.57
N ILE A 9 8.02 14.25 -4.22
CA ILE A 9 6.84 13.63 -4.86
C ILE A 9 5.85 14.65 -5.46
N GLY A 10 6.11 15.97 -5.39
CA GLY A 10 5.17 17.00 -5.87
C GLY A 10 4.77 16.78 -7.33
N GLU A 11 5.74 16.69 -8.24
CA GLU A 11 5.49 16.42 -9.65
C GLU A 11 4.80 15.06 -9.91
N TYR A 12 5.08 14.07 -9.07
CA TYR A 12 4.45 12.75 -9.19
C TYR A 12 2.96 12.83 -8.85
N LEU A 13 2.62 13.59 -7.80
CA LEU A 13 1.23 13.82 -7.39
C LEU A 13 0.45 14.65 -8.39
N GLU A 14 1.09 15.64 -9.04
CA GLU A 14 0.44 16.47 -10.06
C GLU A 14 0.06 15.66 -11.30
N LYS A 15 0.90 14.72 -11.72
CA LYS A 15 0.64 13.83 -12.87
C LYS A 15 -0.43 12.76 -12.62
N THR A 16 -0.74 12.50 -11.37
CA THR A 16 -1.72 11.47 -10.97
C THR A 16 -3.09 12.10 -10.77
N ASN A 17 -4.10 11.72 -11.54
CA ASN A 17 -5.46 12.26 -11.43
C ASN A 17 -6.32 11.52 -10.38
N ASN A 18 -6.00 10.28 -10.10
CA ASN A 18 -6.78 9.43 -9.18
C ASN A 18 -6.44 9.74 -7.72
N VAL A 19 -7.45 10.11 -6.93
CA VAL A 19 -7.33 10.44 -5.50
C VAL A 19 -6.75 9.25 -4.71
N PHE A 20 -7.18 8.03 -5.04
CA PHE A 20 -6.72 6.83 -4.37
C PHE A 20 -5.23 6.52 -4.65
N GLU A 21 -4.78 6.75 -5.89
CA GLU A 21 -3.36 6.60 -6.24
C GLU A 21 -2.49 7.67 -5.58
N LYS A 22 -2.97 8.93 -5.51
CA LYS A 22 -2.28 9.98 -4.76
C LYS A 22 -2.07 9.58 -3.30
N ALA A 23 -3.12 9.07 -2.66
CA ALA A 23 -3.04 8.64 -1.26
C ALA A 23 -2.05 7.49 -1.05
N LYS A 24 -1.96 6.53 -1.99
CA LYS A 24 -0.97 5.46 -1.95
C LYS A 24 0.47 5.99 -2.05
N ILE A 25 0.71 6.92 -2.98
CA ILE A 25 2.03 7.54 -3.17
C ILE A 25 2.45 8.30 -1.90
N GLU A 26 1.56 9.14 -1.36
CA GLU A 26 1.81 9.88 -0.13
C GLU A 26 2.06 8.96 1.07
N LEU A 27 1.26 7.93 1.23
CA LEU A 27 1.41 6.96 2.31
C LEU A 27 2.76 6.24 2.22
N LEU A 28 3.10 5.72 1.02
CA LEU A 28 4.35 4.99 0.81
C LEU A 28 5.57 5.88 1.06
N PHE A 29 5.55 7.13 0.58
CA PHE A 29 6.60 8.10 0.82
C PHE A 29 6.75 8.46 2.30
N ASN A 30 5.65 8.75 2.99
CA ASN A 30 5.65 9.08 4.41
C ASN A 30 6.17 7.91 5.24
N PHE A 31 5.71 6.69 4.92
CA PHE A 31 6.19 5.46 5.56
C PHE A 31 7.70 5.27 5.36
N THR A 32 8.18 5.36 4.12
CA THR A 32 9.61 5.21 3.78
C THR A 32 10.47 6.24 4.51
N SER A 33 10.02 7.50 4.55
CA SER A 33 10.74 8.58 5.23
C SER A 33 10.80 8.38 6.75
N PHE A 34 9.66 7.99 7.35
CA PHE A 34 9.59 7.72 8.78
C PHE A 34 10.40 6.48 9.16
N TYR A 35 10.33 5.44 8.34
CA TYR A 35 11.09 4.22 8.55
C TYR A 35 12.60 4.49 8.46
N LEU A 36 13.04 5.28 7.47
CA LEU A 36 14.43 5.71 7.37
C LEU A 36 14.90 6.46 8.62
N LEU A 37 14.11 7.43 9.10
CA LEU A 37 14.44 8.17 10.32
C LEU A 37 14.57 7.24 11.53
N ASN A 38 13.65 6.29 11.67
CA ASN A 38 13.67 5.31 12.75
C ASN A 38 14.93 4.44 12.68
N LEU A 39 15.28 3.92 11.49
CA LEU A 39 16.49 3.13 11.31
C LEU A 39 17.78 3.91 11.57
N LEU A 40 17.83 5.19 11.22
CA LEU A 40 18.98 6.06 11.53
C LEU A 40 19.18 6.21 13.05
N LEU A 41 18.09 6.47 13.79
CA LEU A 41 18.15 6.56 15.24
C LEU A 41 18.56 5.23 15.89
N PHE A 42 18.00 4.13 15.36
CA PHE A 42 18.31 2.79 15.84
C PHE A 42 19.76 2.41 15.56
N CYS A 43 20.26 2.68 14.34
CA CYS A 43 21.66 2.46 13.98
C CYS A 43 22.62 3.24 14.89
N GLY A 44 22.32 4.50 15.18
CA GLY A 44 23.10 5.30 16.13
C GLY A 44 23.15 4.69 17.53
N ASN A 45 22.03 4.17 18.02
CA ASN A 45 21.98 3.47 19.30
C ASN A 45 22.81 2.16 19.28
N LEU A 46 22.71 1.36 18.21
CA LEU A 46 23.48 0.13 18.06
C LEU A 46 25.00 0.41 18.07
N LEU A 47 25.44 1.41 17.34
CA LEU A 47 26.85 1.80 17.29
C LEU A 47 27.36 2.31 18.64
N ALA A 48 26.55 3.11 19.34
CA ALA A 48 26.88 3.59 20.68
C ALA A 48 27.05 2.47 21.72
N ASN A 49 26.33 1.36 21.54
CA ASN A 49 26.37 0.19 22.43
C ASN A 49 27.26 -0.96 21.88
N HIS A 50 28.05 -0.72 20.82
CA HIS A 50 28.98 -1.68 20.22
C HIS A 50 28.34 -2.93 19.59
N TYR A 51 27.05 -2.86 19.14
CA TYR A 51 26.35 -3.94 18.42
C TYR A 51 26.67 -3.90 16.92
N HIS A 52 27.90 -4.26 16.52
CA HIS A 52 28.41 -4.03 15.17
C HIS A 52 27.72 -4.87 14.09
N TYR A 53 27.38 -6.13 14.37
CA TYR A 53 26.69 -6.99 13.40
C TYR A 53 25.30 -6.46 13.06
N HIS A 54 24.51 -6.09 14.06
CA HIS A 54 23.19 -5.50 13.87
C HIS A 54 23.27 -4.13 13.19
N ALA A 55 24.26 -3.31 13.57
CA ALA A 55 24.49 -2.03 12.93
C ALA A 55 24.81 -2.17 11.43
N ALA A 56 25.57 -3.20 11.03
CA ALA A 56 25.86 -3.46 9.62
C ALA A 56 24.59 -3.80 8.82
N ILE A 57 23.70 -4.64 9.35
CA ILE A 57 22.41 -4.99 8.70
C ILE A 57 21.55 -3.75 8.54
N ILE A 58 21.43 -2.95 9.61
CA ILE A 58 20.61 -1.72 9.60
C ILE A 58 21.20 -0.69 8.63
N THR A 59 22.53 -0.57 8.56
CA THR A 59 23.20 0.30 7.59
C THR A 59 22.88 -0.12 6.15
N PHE A 60 22.88 -1.42 5.85
CA PHE A 60 22.47 -1.93 4.56
C PHE A 60 21.00 -1.56 4.24
N ALA A 61 20.08 -1.72 5.21
CA ALA A 61 18.68 -1.33 5.07
C ALA A 61 18.52 0.18 4.80
N ILE A 62 19.30 1.02 5.50
CA ILE A 62 19.32 2.48 5.29
C ILE A 62 19.75 2.83 3.86
N LEU A 63 20.81 2.21 3.34
CA LEU A 63 21.28 2.45 1.98
C LEU A 63 20.22 2.08 0.94
N MET A 64 19.52 0.96 1.14
CA MET A 64 18.40 0.56 0.27
C MET A 64 17.25 1.58 0.31
N LEU A 65 16.88 2.07 1.50
CA LEU A 65 15.81 3.09 1.64
C LEU A 65 16.19 4.43 0.99
N ILE A 66 17.45 4.85 1.07
CA ILE A 66 17.94 6.03 0.34
C ILE A 66 17.78 5.82 -1.17
N GLY A 67 18.11 4.64 -1.68
CA GLY A 67 17.88 4.28 -3.08
C GLY A 67 16.41 4.37 -3.49
N ILE A 68 15.50 3.94 -2.61
CA ILE A 68 14.05 4.05 -2.81
C ILE A 68 13.60 5.51 -2.85
N LEU A 69 14.10 6.37 -1.96
CA LEU A 69 13.80 7.81 -2.00
C LEU A 69 14.32 8.47 -3.28
N ILE A 70 15.48 8.06 -3.78
CA ILE A 70 15.99 8.50 -5.09
C ILE A 70 15.06 8.03 -6.22
N ALA A 71 14.52 6.81 -6.15
CA ALA A 71 13.56 6.30 -7.12
C ALA A 71 12.26 7.13 -7.14
N PHE A 72 11.75 7.57 -5.97
CA PHE A 72 10.65 8.52 -5.88
C PHE A 72 11.00 9.84 -6.60
N LYS A 73 12.17 10.40 -6.33
CA LYS A 73 12.61 11.65 -6.97
C LYS A 73 12.75 11.51 -8.49
N ARG A 74 13.15 10.34 -8.98
CA ARG A 74 13.24 10.02 -10.40
C ARG A 74 11.90 9.64 -11.04
N GLN A 75 10.79 9.73 -10.29
CA GLN A 75 9.44 9.41 -10.75
C GLN A 75 9.32 8.00 -11.37
N GLN A 76 10.03 7.03 -10.80
CA GLN A 76 9.90 5.64 -11.24
C GLN A 76 8.46 5.13 -11.02
N PRO A 77 7.98 4.14 -11.77
CA PRO A 77 6.63 3.61 -11.61
C PRO A 77 6.33 3.22 -10.16
N PHE A 78 5.15 3.59 -9.67
CA PHE A 78 4.73 3.35 -8.27
C PHE A 78 4.90 1.89 -7.85
N HIS A 79 4.46 0.95 -8.70
CA HIS A 79 4.59 -0.48 -8.42
C HIS A 79 6.05 -0.91 -8.24
N PHE A 80 6.97 -0.37 -9.04
CA PHE A 80 8.39 -0.66 -8.92
C PHE A 80 8.95 -0.18 -7.58
N ILE A 81 8.63 1.06 -7.17
CA ILE A 81 9.07 1.63 -5.88
C ILE A 81 8.51 0.81 -4.72
N ALA A 82 7.22 0.47 -4.76
CA ALA A 82 6.58 -0.34 -3.74
C ALA A 82 7.21 -1.75 -3.64
N CYS A 83 7.44 -2.42 -4.78
CA CYS A 83 8.10 -3.72 -4.80
C CYS A 83 9.53 -3.66 -4.24
N LEU A 84 10.30 -2.61 -4.54
CA LEU A 84 11.64 -2.42 -3.97
C LEU A 84 11.60 -2.29 -2.44
N LEU A 85 10.63 -1.53 -1.91
CA LEU A 85 10.48 -1.37 -0.47
C LEU A 85 10.17 -2.71 0.21
N PHE A 86 9.24 -3.49 -0.32
CA PHE A 86 8.88 -4.77 0.25
C PHE A 86 9.98 -5.83 0.09
N LEU A 87 10.68 -5.82 -1.04
CA LEU A 87 11.85 -6.68 -1.22
C LEU A 87 12.95 -6.36 -0.20
N GLN A 88 13.22 -5.08 0.04
CA GLN A 88 14.17 -4.65 1.06
C GLN A 88 13.78 -5.17 2.44
N GLN A 89 12.51 -5.09 2.82
CA GLN A 89 12.02 -5.56 4.12
C GLN A 89 12.12 -7.08 4.26
N ILE A 90 11.77 -7.84 3.21
CA ILE A 90 11.94 -9.30 3.18
C ILE A 90 13.42 -9.67 3.37
N VAL A 91 14.31 -9.05 2.59
CA VAL A 91 15.75 -9.33 2.65
C VAL A 91 16.32 -9.01 4.01
N THR A 92 16.05 -7.84 4.57
CA THR A 92 16.56 -7.47 5.91
C THR A 92 15.94 -8.32 7.01
N GLY A 93 14.66 -8.68 6.91
CA GLY A 93 14.00 -9.59 7.83
C GLY A 93 14.66 -10.99 7.82
N ILE A 94 14.82 -11.60 6.65
CA ILE A 94 15.46 -12.91 6.51
C ILE A 94 16.89 -12.86 7.06
N ILE A 95 17.69 -11.85 6.71
CA ILE A 95 19.06 -11.71 7.21
C ILE A 95 19.06 -11.61 8.74
N SER A 96 18.19 -10.80 9.33
CA SER A 96 18.09 -10.66 10.79
C SER A 96 17.80 -11.99 11.47
N TYR A 97 16.86 -12.77 10.93
CA TYR A 97 16.50 -14.06 11.52
C TYR A 97 17.57 -15.16 11.34
N LEU A 98 18.31 -15.14 10.23
CA LEU A 98 19.41 -16.10 9.99
C LEU A 98 20.63 -15.83 10.87
N ILE A 99 20.75 -14.61 11.39
CA ILE A 99 21.88 -14.17 12.22
C ILE A 99 21.54 -14.21 13.72
N GLN A 100 20.27 -14.05 14.09
CA GLN A 100 19.84 -13.91 15.47
C GLN A 100 19.71 -15.28 16.15
N GLU A 101 20.51 -15.54 17.19
CA GLU A 101 20.24 -16.63 18.14
C GLU A 101 18.92 -16.36 18.84
N SER A 102 17.94 -17.19 18.47
CA SER A 102 16.60 -17.35 19.03
C SER A 102 16.19 -16.44 20.21
N GLN A 103 15.28 -15.56 19.95
CA GLN A 103 14.10 -15.31 20.78
C GLN A 103 13.10 -14.60 19.90
N MET A 104 11.84 -15.08 19.86
CA MET A 104 10.75 -14.36 19.22
C MET A 104 10.80 -12.92 19.68
N ASP A 105 11.21 -12.00 18.79
CA ASP A 105 11.27 -10.59 19.10
C ASP A 105 9.89 -9.96 18.80
N TYR A 106 9.11 -9.71 19.83
CA TYR A 106 7.80 -9.05 19.72
C TYR A 106 7.84 -7.78 18.86
N VAL A 107 8.98 -7.08 18.82
CA VAL A 107 9.15 -5.88 17.99
C VAL A 107 9.13 -6.26 16.50
N GLY A 108 9.84 -7.32 16.12
CA GLY A 108 9.87 -7.84 14.75
C GLY A 108 8.48 -8.28 14.28
N GLU A 109 7.70 -8.92 15.16
CA GLU A 109 6.34 -9.38 14.83
C GLU A 109 5.38 -8.23 14.55
N PHE A 110 5.45 -7.12 15.30
CA PHE A 110 4.66 -5.92 14.99
C PHE A 110 5.04 -5.30 13.65
N TRP A 111 6.32 -5.32 13.27
CA TRP A 111 6.77 -4.87 11.95
C TRP A 111 6.22 -5.75 10.82
N ILE A 112 6.06 -7.06 11.05
CA ILE A 112 5.39 -7.97 10.11
C ILE A 112 3.97 -7.48 9.82
N ALA A 113 3.18 -7.17 10.87
CA ALA A 113 1.82 -6.67 10.70
C ALA A 113 1.78 -5.35 9.89
N VAL A 114 2.68 -4.41 10.18
CA VAL A 114 2.82 -3.15 9.43
C VAL A 114 3.09 -3.44 7.95
N ASN A 115 4.02 -4.34 7.65
CA ASN A 115 4.40 -4.68 6.29
C ASN A 115 3.27 -5.32 5.49
N ILE A 116 2.53 -6.24 6.10
CA ILE A 116 1.36 -6.88 5.49
C ILE A 116 0.29 -5.82 5.19
N LEU A 117 -0.06 -4.98 6.16
CA LEU A 117 -1.07 -3.92 5.98
C LEU A 117 -0.66 -2.93 4.88
N MET A 118 0.61 -2.48 4.88
CA MET A 118 1.14 -1.60 3.84
C MET A 118 1.05 -2.23 2.46
N THR A 119 1.38 -3.51 2.34
CA THR A 119 1.33 -4.23 1.07
C THR A 119 -0.11 -4.35 0.55
N PHE A 120 -1.06 -4.70 1.41
CA PHE A 120 -2.49 -4.73 1.04
C PHE A 120 -2.97 -3.38 0.54
N PHE A 121 -2.63 -2.31 1.23
CA PHE A 121 -3.06 -0.96 0.86
C PHE A 121 -2.41 -0.47 -0.45
N THR A 122 -1.12 -0.68 -0.62
CA THR A 122 -0.35 -0.10 -1.74
C THR A 122 -0.42 -0.95 -3.01
N LEU A 123 -0.18 -2.24 -2.92
CA LEU A 123 -0.11 -3.17 -4.06
C LEU A 123 -1.37 -4.01 -4.25
N GLY A 124 -2.27 -4.04 -3.26
CA GLY A 124 -3.53 -4.77 -3.31
C GLY A 124 -3.45 -6.23 -2.88
N ASN A 125 -4.59 -6.93 -3.02
CA ASN A 125 -4.81 -8.23 -2.39
C ASN A 125 -3.80 -9.31 -2.80
N ARG A 126 -3.42 -9.41 -4.09
CA ARG A 126 -2.49 -10.46 -4.56
C ARG A 126 -1.13 -10.38 -3.86
N TYR A 127 -0.57 -9.20 -3.82
CA TYR A 127 0.73 -8.96 -3.18
C TYR A 127 0.62 -9.02 -1.65
N GLY A 128 -0.49 -8.56 -1.08
CA GLY A 128 -0.75 -8.64 0.36
C GLY A 128 -0.79 -10.09 0.86
N PHE A 129 -1.49 -10.99 0.16
CA PHE A 129 -1.50 -12.41 0.50
C PHE A 129 -0.14 -13.09 0.28
N PHE A 130 0.59 -12.70 -0.78
CA PHE A 130 1.96 -13.18 -1.00
C PHE A 130 2.87 -12.79 0.17
N MET A 131 2.84 -11.54 0.61
CA MET A 131 3.62 -11.06 1.75
C MET A 131 3.22 -11.77 3.05
N ALA A 132 1.91 -11.94 3.29
CA ALA A 132 1.45 -12.68 4.45
C ALA A 132 1.99 -14.12 4.45
N GLY A 133 2.03 -14.78 3.29
CA GLY A 133 2.64 -16.11 3.13
C GLY A 133 4.14 -16.12 3.45
N VAL A 134 4.91 -15.16 2.90
CA VAL A 134 6.36 -15.04 3.17
C VAL A 134 6.62 -14.87 4.67
N TRP A 135 5.90 -13.95 5.33
CA TRP A 135 6.05 -13.71 6.76
C TRP A 135 5.56 -14.88 7.61
N PHE A 136 4.53 -15.61 7.17
CA PHE A 136 4.08 -16.83 7.84
C PHE A 136 5.16 -17.92 7.83
N PHE A 137 5.81 -18.13 6.69
CA PHE A 137 6.96 -19.05 6.62
C PHE A 137 8.10 -18.62 7.53
N GLN A 138 8.37 -17.33 7.63
CA GLN A 138 9.38 -16.79 8.52
C GLN A 138 9.04 -17.03 10.00
N LEU A 139 7.78 -16.82 10.40
CA LEU A 139 7.32 -17.13 11.77
C LEU A 139 7.45 -18.62 12.10
N ILE A 140 7.11 -19.52 11.15
CA ILE A 140 7.31 -20.95 11.31
C ILE A 140 8.80 -21.27 11.51
N HIS A 141 9.68 -20.67 10.71
CA HIS A 141 11.12 -20.85 10.83
C HIS A 141 11.63 -20.42 12.22
N CYS A 142 11.18 -19.26 12.71
CA CYS A 142 11.49 -18.79 14.06
C CYS A 142 11.05 -19.79 15.13
N LEU A 143 9.80 -20.26 15.05
CA LEU A 143 9.25 -21.22 16.00
C LEU A 143 10.04 -22.53 16.00
N LEU A 144 10.41 -23.04 14.82
CA LEU A 144 11.23 -24.26 14.69
C LEU A 144 12.62 -24.05 15.25
N ASN A 145 13.20 -22.87 15.07
CA ASN A 145 14.51 -22.52 15.60
C ASN A 145 14.49 -22.47 17.12
N ASP A 146 13.46 -21.83 17.71
CA ASP A 146 13.28 -21.80 19.17
C ASP A 146 13.08 -23.20 19.77
N LEU A 147 12.26 -24.05 19.13
CA LEU A 147 12.02 -25.42 19.56
C LEU A 147 13.26 -26.34 19.43
N SER A 148 14.23 -25.98 18.59
CA SER A 148 15.44 -26.76 18.30
C SER A 148 16.70 -26.23 18.95
N ASP A 149 16.60 -25.33 19.92
CA ASP A 149 17.74 -24.69 20.60
C ASP A 149 18.74 -24.01 19.62
N GLY A 150 18.19 -23.33 18.59
CA GLY A 150 19.00 -22.53 17.66
C GLY A 150 19.74 -23.31 16.57
N LYS A 151 19.34 -24.55 16.25
CA LYS A 151 20.01 -25.38 15.22
C LYS A 151 20.04 -24.80 13.81
N TYR A 152 19.10 -23.90 13.50
CA TYR A 152 18.92 -23.30 12.17
C TYR A 152 19.56 -21.92 12.04
N VAL A 153 20.27 -21.44 13.06
CA VAL A 153 21.04 -20.18 12.99
C VAL A 153 22.29 -20.40 12.13
N LEU A 154 22.48 -19.57 11.10
CA LEU A 154 23.64 -19.68 10.20
C LEU A 154 24.88 -18.97 10.75
N ILE A 155 24.70 -17.88 11.46
CA ILE A 155 25.78 -17.06 12.00
C ILE A 155 25.52 -16.83 13.48
N HIS A 156 26.39 -17.38 14.32
CA HIS A 156 26.33 -17.16 15.75
C HIS A 156 26.95 -15.82 16.12
N ILE A 157 26.14 -14.96 16.75
CA ILE A 157 26.59 -13.67 17.27
C ILE A 157 27.21 -13.88 18.66
N PRO A 158 28.31 -13.17 18.99
CA PRO A 158 28.84 -13.16 20.34
C PRO A 158 27.76 -12.75 21.37
N LYS A 159 27.72 -13.46 22.51
CA LYS A 159 26.71 -13.24 23.56
C LYS A 159 26.60 -11.78 24.04
N ASN A 160 27.71 -11.04 23.99
CA ASN A 160 27.75 -9.61 24.32
C ASN A 160 27.10 -8.69 23.25
N GLU A 161 26.81 -9.22 22.07
CA GLU A 161 26.12 -8.49 20.99
C GLU A 161 24.64 -8.88 20.81
N ILE A 162 24.11 -9.77 21.67
CA ILE A 162 22.69 -10.10 21.68
C ILE A 162 21.92 -8.88 22.18
N LEU A 163 20.98 -8.39 21.35
CA LEU A 163 20.17 -7.23 21.68
C LEU A 163 19.24 -7.53 22.86
N PRO A 164 19.25 -6.70 23.93
CA PRO A 164 18.28 -6.82 24.98
C PRO A 164 16.88 -6.45 24.43
N PRO A 165 15.79 -7.06 24.97
CA PRO A 165 14.44 -6.68 24.60
C PRO A 165 14.21 -5.19 24.86
N ALA A 166 13.84 -4.45 23.82
CA ALA A 166 13.64 -3.01 23.87
C ALA A 166 12.16 -2.65 23.65
N PRO A 167 11.33 -2.67 24.70
CA PRO A 167 9.87 -2.50 24.58
C PRO A 167 9.46 -1.16 23.96
N PHE A 168 10.33 -0.14 24.02
CA PHE A 168 10.07 1.15 23.36
C PHE A 168 9.89 1.01 21.84
N PHE A 169 10.62 0.11 21.19
CA PHE A 169 10.52 -0.09 19.75
C PHE A 169 9.20 -0.74 19.31
N VAL A 170 8.41 -1.30 20.21
CA VAL A 170 7.05 -1.80 19.92
C VAL A 170 6.09 -0.64 19.66
N LEU A 171 6.27 0.50 20.31
CA LEU A 171 5.39 1.67 20.16
C LEU A 171 5.41 2.23 18.72
N VAL A 172 6.56 2.21 18.07
CA VAL A 172 6.73 2.76 16.71
C VAL A 172 5.87 2.01 15.68
N PRO A 173 5.99 0.69 15.51
CA PRO A 173 5.13 -0.04 14.56
C PRO A 173 3.66 0.00 14.96
N PHE A 174 3.32 0.07 16.25
CA PHE A 174 1.94 0.22 16.70
C PHE A 174 1.33 1.55 16.24
N VAL A 175 2.03 2.67 16.42
CA VAL A 175 1.61 3.99 15.93
C VAL A 175 1.49 4.00 14.40
N LEU A 176 2.41 3.33 13.70
CA LEU A 176 2.35 3.18 12.25
C LEU A 176 1.13 2.37 11.80
N CYS A 177 0.78 1.29 12.47
CA CYS A 177 -0.45 0.55 12.19
C CYS A 177 -1.68 1.45 12.27
N ILE A 178 -1.81 2.23 13.36
CA ILE A 178 -2.92 3.17 13.53
C ILE A 178 -2.92 4.21 12.40
N TYR A 179 -1.76 4.75 12.03
CA TYR A 179 -1.64 5.72 10.95
C TYR A 179 -2.06 5.13 9.59
N ILE A 180 -1.64 3.91 9.27
CA ILE A 180 -2.00 3.22 8.02
C ILE A 180 -3.51 3.00 7.96
N VAL A 181 -4.10 2.47 9.05
CA VAL A 181 -5.55 2.24 9.13
C VAL A 181 -6.32 3.56 8.99
N TYR A 182 -5.88 4.62 9.67
CA TYR A 182 -6.49 5.95 9.53
C TYR A 182 -6.45 6.45 8.07
N GLN A 183 -5.30 6.37 7.42
CA GLN A 183 -5.16 6.78 6.01
C GLN A 183 -6.02 5.92 5.08
N PHE A 184 -6.13 4.62 5.34
CA PHE A 184 -6.99 3.72 4.58
C PHE A 184 -8.46 4.13 4.68
N VAL A 185 -8.96 4.32 5.91
CA VAL A 185 -10.36 4.73 6.16
C VAL A 185 -10.65 6.08 5.51
N LYS A 186 -9.76 7.07 5.72
CA LYS A 186 -9.91 8.41 5.12
C LYS A 186 -9.98 8.35 3.60
N THR A 187 -9.08 7.62 2.96
CA THR A 187 -9.04 7.51 1.50
C THR A 187 -10.29 6.80 0.96
N ARG A 188 -10.74 5.75 1.66
CA ARG A 188 -11.97 5.04 1.31
C ARG A 188 -13.20 5.96 1.37
N THR A 189 -13.34 6.75 2.44
CA THR A 189 -14.47 7.68 2.59
C THR A 189 -14.49 8.71 1.47
N ILE A 190 -13.33 9.27 1.09
CA ILE A 190 -13.25 10.21 -0.04
C ILE A 190 -13.68 9.54 -1.34
N ALA A 191 -13.18 8.32 -1.62
CA ALA A 191 -13.53 7.57 -2.82
C ALA A 191 -15.04 7.22 -2.88
N GLU A 192 -15.63 6.84 -1.74
CA GLU A 192 -17.08 6.57 -1.64
C GLU A 192 -17.91 7.82 -1.95
N HIS A 193 -17.51 8.99 -1.47
CA HIS A 193 -18.16 10.26 -1.80
C HIS A 193 -18.06 10.59 -3.30
N ASP A 194 -16.90 10.43 -3.90
CA ASP A 194 -16.72 10.69 -5.33
C ASP A 194 -17.57 9.74 -6.19
N ILE A 195 -17.66 8.46 -5.82
CA ILE A 195 -18.50 7.47 -6.51
C ILE A 195 -19.97 7.85 -6.39
N GLN A 196 -20.42 8.27 -5.21
CA GLN A 196 -21.80 8.68 -4.99
C GLN A 196 -22.17 9.90 -5.84
N ALA A 197 -21.30 10.93 -5.88
CA ALA A 197 -21.51 12.10 -6.73
C ALA A 197 -21.58 11.75 -8.23
N GLN A 198 -20.70 10.85 -8.69
CA GLN A 198 -20.75 10.38 -10.08
C GLN A 198 -22.04 9.61 -10.39
N LYS A 199 -22.53 8.81 -9.44
CA LYS A 199 -23.77 8.07 -9.58
C LYS A 199 -24.98 9.00 -9.75
N GLU A 200 -25.08 10.07 -8.96
CA GLU A 200 -26.12 11.08 -9.07
C GLU A 200 -26.11 11.75 -10.46
N VAL A 201 -24.93 12.15 -10.94
CA VAL A 201 -24.79 12.72 -12.30
C VAL A 201 -25.23 11.74 -13.39
N ILE A 202 -24.92 10.45 -13.24
CA ILE A 202 -25.34 9.42 -14.20
C ILE A 202 -26.86 9.21 -14.16
N GLU A 203 -27.46 9.19 -12.98
CA GLU A 203 -28.91 9.07 -12.80
C GLU A 203 -29.65 10.25 -13.46
N ASP A 204 -29.19 11.48 -13.26
CA ASP A 204 -29.76 12.69 -13.90
C ASP A 204 -29.67 12.61 -15.42
N LYS A 205 -28.49 12.25 -15.96
CA LYS A 205 -28.34 12.07 -17.41
C LYS A 205 -29.23 10.97 -17.98
N ASN A 206 -29.42 9.88 -17.26
CA ASN A 206 -30.32 8.82 -17.66
C ASN A 206 -31.78 9.32 -17.70
N HIS A 207 -32.19 10.14 -16.73
CA HIS A 207 -33.52 10.80 -16.75
C HIS A 207 -33.72 11.74 -17.95
N GLU A 208 -32.70 12.54 -18.28
CA GLU A 208 -32.70 13.38 -19.48
C GLU A 208 -32.83 12.56 -20.76
N ILE A 209 -32.05 11.50 -20.91
CA ILE A 209 -32.09 10.61 -22.08
C ILE A 209 -33.49 9.97 -22.20
N LEU A 210 -34.02 9.42 -21.11
CA LEU A 210 -35.34 8.81 -21.11
C LEU A 210 -36.46 9.82 -21.48
N SER A 211 -36.37 11.06 -21.01
CA SER A 211 -37.32 12.13 -21.36
C SER A 211 -37.22 12.48 -22.84
N SER A 212 -36.01 12.57 -23.39
CA SER A 212 -35.76 12.84 -24.81
C SER A 212 -36.27 11.70 -25.70
N ILE A 213 -36.09 10.45 -25.30
CA ILE A 213 -36.62 9.28 -26.02
C ILE A 213 -38.15 9.30 -26.02
N ARG A 214 -38.77 9.61 -24.87
CA ARG A 214 -40.24 9.74 -24.79
C ARG A 214 -40.76 10.87 -25.68
N TYR A 215 -40.06 11.98 -25.73
CA TYR A 215 -40.39 13.11 -26.60
C TYR A 215 -40.27 12.73 -28.09
N ALA A 216 -39.14 12.12 -28.48
CA ALA A 216 -38.94 11.66 -29.85
C ALA A 216 -40.02 10.64 -30.28
N LYS A 217 -40.38 9.69 -29.36
CA LYS A 217 -41.46 8.72 -29.62
C LYS A 217 -42.84 9.41 -29.83
N ARG A 218 -43.15 10.49 -29.09
CA ARG A 218 -44.37 11.27 -29.31
C ARG A 218 -44.36 11.91 -30.69
N ILE A 219 -43.25 12.55 -31.09
CA ILE A 219 -43.14 13.15 -32.43
C ILE A 219 -43.31 12.07 -33.51
N GLN A 220 -42.61 10.95 -33.38
CA GLN A 220 -42.71 9.83 -34.32
C GLN A 220 -44.14 9.34 -34.45
N ASN A 221 -44.86 9.13 -33.34
CA ASN A 221 -46.24 8.69 -33.35
C ASN A 221 -47.22 9.74 -33.96
N SER A 222 -46.90 11.03 -33.85
CA SER A 222 -47.71 12.11 -34.45
C SER A 222 -47.48 12.26 -35.95
N LEU A 223 -46.32 11.85 -36.45
CA LEU A 223 -45.96 11.92 -37.89
C LEU A 223 -46.32 10.65 -38.65
N LEU A 224 -46.44 9.51 -37.95
CA LEU A 224 -46.84 8.26 -38.61
C LEU A 224 -48.35 8.26 -38.89
N PRO A 225 -48.76 7.89 -40.14
CA PRO A 225 -50.16 7.73 -40.46
C PRO A 225 -50.77 6.66 -39.54
N THR A 226 -51.98 6.93 -39.05
CA THR A 226 -52.71 5.98 -38.22
C THR A 226 -52.95 4.67 -38.99
N GLU A 227 -52.92 3.53 -38.29
CA GLU A 227 -53.21 2.21 -38.92
C GLU A 227 -54.47 2.24 -39.75
N LYS A 228 -55.52 2.91 -39.29
CA LYS A 228 -56.77 3.14 -40.05
C LYS A 228 -56.55 3.87 -41.37
N TYR A 229 -55.61 4.82 -41.43
CA TYR A 229 -55.29 5.51 -42.67
C TYR A 229 -54.53 4.60 -43.65
N LEU A 230 -53.58 3.79 -43.13
CA LEU A 230 -52.83 2.82 -43.94
C LEU A 230 -53.76 1.74 -44.48
N GLU A 231 -54.69 1.19 -43.69
CA GLU A 231 -55.70 0.23 -44.17
C GLU A 231 -56.61 0.82 -45.25
N LYS A 232 -57.00 2.09 -45.11
CA LYS A 232 -57.82 2.75 -46.11
C LYS A 232 -57.09 2.99 -47.43
N VAL A 233 -55.80 3.35 -47.37
CA VAL A 233 -54.98 3.56 -48.58
C VAL A 233 -54.66 2.21 -49.24
N MET A 234 -54.44 1.15 -48.46
CA MET A 234 -54.17 -0.21 -49.02
C MET A 234 -55.40 -0.83 -49.65
N LYS A 235 -56.61 -0.57 -49.13
CA LYS A 235 -57.89 -1.04 -49.71
C LYS A 235 -58.29 -0.24 -50.98
N GLN A 236 -57.70 0.92 -51.25
CA GLN A 236 -57.97 1.75 -52.43
C GLN A 236 -56.98 1.52 -53.58
N ARG A 237 -56.01 0.61 -53.46
CA ARG A 237 -55.20 0.22 -54.63
C ARG A 237 -55.90 -0.93 -55.37
N PRO A 238 -56.23 -0.68 -56.71
CA PRO A 238 -56.86 -1.70 -57.57
C PRO A 238 -55.87 -2.87 -57.79
#